data_50816ad8c1c88702ca375d1491730cca
#
_entry.id   50816ad8c1c88702ca375d1491730cca
#
_cell.length_a   1.000
_cell.length_b   1.000
_cell.length_c   1.000
_cell.angle_alpha   90.00
_cell.angle_beta   90.00
_cell.angle_gamma   90.00
#
_symmetry.space_group_name_H-M   'P 1'
#
loop_
_entity.id
_entity.type
_entity.pdbx_description
1 polymer ?
#
loop_
_entity_poly.entity_id
_entity_poly.type
_entity_poly.pdbx_seq_one_letter_code
_entity_poly.pdbx_strand_id
1 'polypeptide(L)'
;MGHIDLTAVNADLGRNAPALVQWALGLGKTSIVTTNFRPFEAVILHMVTQVNPKVPVVWMDNGYNTEATYRFADEVTKQLGLNLKIYLPLRPRAHREAVEGPTPALNDPRHAAFTAEVKLEPFARALRETAPEVWFTALRATDT
;
A
#
# COMPACT_ATOMS: atom_id res chain seq x y z
N MET A 1 27.02 10.37 2.61
CA MET A 1 25.70 10.49 1.96
C MET A 1 25.29 11.95 1.99
N GLY A 2 25.11 12.59 0.83
CA GLY A 2 24.65 13.98 0.78
C GLY A 2 23.27 14.11 1.40
N HIS A 3 23.06 15.21 2.12
CA HIS A 3 21.75 15.57 2.66
C HIS A 3 20.79 15.81 1.48
N ILE A 4 19.65 15.13 1.47
CA ILE A 4 18.60 15.34 0.47
C ILE A 4 17.82 16.60 0.86
N ASP A 5 17.86 17.63 0.03
CA ASP A 5 17.03 18.82 0.20
C ASP A 5 15.63 18.58 -0.41
N LEU A 6 14.72 18.09 0.45
CA LEU A 6 13.34 17.82 0.03
C LEU A 6 12.58 19.08 -0.41
N THR A 7 12.96 20.27 0.09
CA THR A 7 12.33 21.53 -0.31
C THR A 7 12.64 21.85 -1.77
N ALA A 8 13.93 21.72 -2.17
CA ALA A 8 14.33 21.89 -3.55
C ALA A 8 13.69 20.84 -4.47
N VAL A 9 13.68 19.57 -4.06
CA VAL A 9 13.04 18.49 -4.84
C VAL A 9 11.54 18.76 -5.04
N ASN A 10 10.82 19.16 -4.00
CA ASN A 10 9.40 19.47 -4.10
C ASN A 10 9.14 20.71 -5.00
N ALA A 11 10.01 21.71 -4.97
CA ALA A 11 9.90 22.86 -5.85
C ALA A 11 10.06 22.48 -7.32
N ASP A 12 11.01 21.60 -7.62
CA ASP A 12 11.35 21.21 -9.01
C ASP A 12 10.41 20.12 -9.55
N LEU A 13 10.10 19.10 -8.76
CA LEU A 13 9.42 17.88 -9.20
C LEU A 13 8.01 17.70 -8.63
N GLY A 14 7.59 18.45 -7.64
CA GLY A 14 6.34 18.23 -6.89
C GLY A 14 5.06 18.28 -7.73
N ARG A 15 5.12 18.81 -8.97
CA ARG A 15 4.01 18.81 -9.93
C ARG A 15 4.18 17.80 -11.08
N ASN A 16 5.24 17.01 -11.05
CA ASN A 16 5.56 16.01 -12.07
C ASN A 16 5.73 14.63 -11.40
N ALA A 17 4.63 13.94 -11.17
CA ALA A 17 4.63 12.67 -10.49
C ALA A 17 5.54 11.60 -11.13
N PRO A 18 5.56 11.42 -12.49
CA PRO A 18 6.50 10.50 -13.12
C PRO A 18 7.97 10.83 -12.84
N ALA A 19 8.34 12.11 -12.93
CA ALA A 19 9.71 12.55 -12.66
C ALA A 19 10.08 12.35 -11.18
N LEU A 20 9.15 12.61 -10.27
CA LEU A 20 9.34 12.40 -8.83
C LEU A 20 9.56 10.91 -8.51
N VAL A 21 8.77 10.02 -9.10
CA VAL A 21 8.93 8.56 -8.95
C VAL A 21 10.30 8.12 -9.48
N GLN A 22 10.69 8.60 -10.65
CA GLN A 22 11.97 8.28 -11.28
C GLN A 22 13.14 8.75 -10.41
N TRP A 23 13.09 9.97 -9.90
CA TRP A 23 14.07 10.52 -8.98
C TRP A 23 14.18 9.67 -7.70
N ALA A 24 13.05 9.38 -7.05
CA ALA A 24 13.03 8.65 -5.77
C ALA A 24 13.58 7.22 -5.92
N LEU A 25 13.23 6.51 -6.99
CA LEU A 25 13.78 5.18 -7.28
C LEU A 25 15.26 5.25 -7.66
N GLY A 26 15.70 6.35 -8.29
CA GLY A 26 17.10 6.61 -8.62
C GLY A 26 18.02 6.80 -7.42
N LEU A 27 17.49 7.02 -6.21
CA LEU A 27 18.26 7.10 -4.96
C LEU A 27 18.91 5.77 -4.56
N GLY A 28 18.52 4.63 -5.16
CA GLY A 28 19.03 3.30 -4.82
C GLY A 28 18.63 2.81 -3.42
N LYS A 29 17.60 3.43 -2.83
CA LYS A 29 17.08 3.09 -1.51
C LYS A 29 16.03 1.98 -1.58
N THR A 30 15.88 1.21 -0.50
CA THR A 30 14.83 0.21 -0.36
C THR A 30 13.47 0.90 -0.47
N SER A 31 12.70 0.52 -1.48
CA SER A 31 11.42 1.19 -1.81
C SER A 31 10.27 0.20 -1.79
N ILE A 32 9.10 0.67 -1.37
CA ILE A 32 7.82 -0.04 -1.52
C ILE A 32 6.77 0.88 -2.12
N VAL A 33 5.73 0.29 -2.70
CA VAL A 33 4.47 0.98 -2.99
C VAL A 33 3.33 0.22 -2.32
N THR A 34 2.44 0.95 -1.66
CA THR A 34 1.25 0.34 -1.04
C THR A 34 0.01 0.59 -1.90
N THR A 35 -0.91 -0.36 -1.87
CA THR A 35 -2.19 -0.25 -2.58
C THR A 35 -3.32 -0.91 -1.80
N ASN A 36 -4.54 -0.42 -2.00
CA ASN A 36 -5.81 -1.09 -1.65
C ASN A 36 -6.56 -1.54 -2.91
N PHE A 37 -5.90 -1.48 -4.06
CA PHE A 37 -6.48 -1.77 -5.37
C PHE A 37 -7.75 -0.96 -5.68
N ARG A 38 -7.79 0.30 -5.25
CA ARG A 38 -8.81 1.23 -5.75
C ARG A 38 -8.47 1.62 -7.19
N PRO A 39 -9.47 1.91 -8.04
CA PRO A 39 -9.24 2.15 -9.48
C PRO A 39 -8.16 3.20 -9.77
N PHE A 40 -8.12 4.30 -9.02
CA PHE A 40 -7.13 5.36 -9.23
C PHE A 40 -5.71 5.02 -8.75
N GLU A 41 -5.57 4.02 -7.90
CA GLU A 41 -4.26 3.59 -7.41
C GLU A 41 -3.45 2.85 -8.48
N ALA A 42 -4.10 2.34 -9.53
CA ALA A 42 -3.42 1.74 -10.68
C ALA A 42 -2.43 2.70 -11.34
N VAL A 43 -2.64 4.01 -11.25
CA VAL A 43 -1.74 5.03 -11.81
C VAL A 43 -0.37 4.99 -11.14
N ILE A 44 -0.33 5.00 -9.80
CA ILE A 44 0.97 4.94 -9.09
C ILE A 44 1.65 3.58 -9.29
N LEU A 45 0.89 2.50 -9.32
CA LEU A 45 1.41 1.17 -9.61
C LEU A 45 2.06 1.13 -11.00
N HIS A 46 1.40 1.68 -12.01
CA HIS A 46 1.93 1.78 -13.36
C HIS A 46 3.21 2.61 -13.39
N MET A 47 3.20 3.83 -12.82
CA MET A 47 4.37 4.70 -12.80
C MET A 47 5.60 4.06 -12.15
N VAL A 48 5.41 3.41 -11.01
CA VAL A 48 6.52 2.75 -10.30
C VAL A 48 7.05 1.56 -11.09
N THR A 49 6.18 0.71 -11.63
CA THR A 49 6.59 -0.49 -12.36
C THR A 49 7.23 -0.19 -13.72
N GLN A 50 6.90 0.93 -14.36
CA GLN A 50 7.59 1.40 -15.56
C GLN A 50 9.06 1.72 -15.30
N VAL A 51 9.40 2.20 -14.11
CA VAL A 51 10.78 2.52 -13.73
C VAL A 51 11.49 1.30 -13.16
N ASN A 52 10.84 0.57 -12.24
CA ASN A 52 11.40 -0.63 -11.62
C ASN A 52 10.30 -1.66 -11.30
N PRO A 53 10.10 -2.68 -12.14
CA PRO A 53 9.08 -3.70 -11.92
C PRO A 53 9.34 -4.61 -10.71
N LYS A 54 10.54 -4.56 -10.11
CA LYS A 54 10.90 -5.37 -8.94
C LYS A 54 10.51 -4.73 -7.60
N VAL A 55 10.07 -3.47 -7.61
CA VAL A 55 9.63 -2.80 -6.37
C VAL A 55 8.48 -3.60 -5.74
N PRO A 56 8.58 -3.98 -4.45
CA PRO A 56 7.49 -4.66 -3.78
C PRO A 56 6.23 -3.81 -3.74
N VAL A 57 5.13 -4.37 -4.21
CA VAL A 57 3.79 -3.81 -4.09
C VAL A 57 3.14 -4.46 -2.88
N VAL A 58 2.92 -3.69 -1.83
CA VAL A 58 2.39 -4.17 -0.55
C VAL A 58 0.89 -3.95 -0.49
N TRP A 59 0.14 -5.02 -0.32
CA TRP A 59 -1.30 -5.00 -0.12
C TRP A 59 -1.67 -5.63 1.22
N MET A 60 -2.30 -4.85 2.10
CA MET A 60 -2.92 -5.36 3.31
C MET A 60 -4.33 -5.83 2.97
N ASP A 61 -4.48 -7.11 2.66
CA ASP A 61 -5.80 -7.71 2.47
C ASP A 61 -6.41 -8.07 3.83
N ASN A 62 -7.33 -7.23 4.26
CA ASN A 62 -8.01 -7.40 5.56
C ASN A 62 -9.05 -8.55 5.58
N GLY A 63 -9.28 -9.23 4.45
CA GLY A 63 -10.27 -10.29 4.31
C GLY A 63 -11.71 -9.81 4.11
N TYR A 64 -11.94 -8.50 4.03
CA TYR A 64 -13.28 -7.88 3.90
C TYR A 64 -13.46 -7.10 2.60
N ASN A 65 -12.56 -7.27 1.65
CA ASN A 65 -12.69 -6.68 0.32
C ASN A 65 -13.86 -7.31 -0.46
N THR A 66 -14.41 -6.58 -1.42
CA THR A 66 -15.44 -7.09 -2.33
C THR A 66 -14.83 -8.05 -3.36
N GLU A 67 -15.67 -8.90 -3.95
CA GLU A 67 -15.23 -9.74 -5.09
C GLU A 67 -14.64 -8.90 -6.24
N ALA A 68 -15.25 -7.74 -6.52
CA ALA A 68 -14.76 -6.83 -7.55
C ALA A 68 -13.34 -6.36 -7.26
N THR A 69 -13.02 -6.04 -6.00
CA THR A 69 -11.66 -5.66 -5.59
C THR A 69 -10.68 -6.80 -5.79
N TYR A 70 -11.03 -8.02 -5.40
CA TYR A 70 -10.16 -9.19 -5.59
C TYR A 70 -9.88 -9.48 -7.06
N ARG A 71 -10.93 -9.45 -7.91
CA ARG A 71 -10.77 -9.65 -9.37
C ARG A 71 -9.89 -8.57 -10.00
N PHE A 72 -10.13 -7.31 -9.63
CA PHE A 72 -9.33 -6.18 -10.10
C PHE A 72 -7.87 -6.29 -9.66
N ALA A 73 -7.62 -6.67 -8.41
CA ALA A 73 -6.26 -6.88 -7.90
C ALA A 73 -5.51 -7.95 -8.71
N ASP A 74 -6.17 -9.07 -8.99
CA ASP A 74 -5.59 -10.16 -9.79
C ASP A 74 -5.31 -9.73 -11.24
N GLU A 75 -6.26 -9.03 -11.85
CA GLU A 75 -6.13 -8.50 -13.21
C GLU A 75 -4.98 -7.48 -13.32
N VAL A 76 -4.93 -6.46 -12.46
CA VAL A 76 -3.88 -5.43 -12.47
C VAL A 76 -2.52 -6.04 -12.17
N THR A 77 -2.45 -6.98 -11.23
CA THR A 77 -1.21 -7.68 -10.90
C THR A 77 -0.64 -8.40 -12.12
N LYS A 78 -1.46 -9.10 -12.88
CA LYS A 78 -1.05 -9.78 -14.11
C LYS A 78 -0.69 -8.78 -15.22
N GLN A 79 -1.54 -7.78 -15.43
CA GLN A 79 -1.37 -6.79 -16.48
C GLN A 79 -0.11 -5.95 -16.33
N LEU A 80 0.23 -5.53 -15.13
CA LEU A 80 1.41 -4.72 -14.83
C LEU A 80 2.63 -5.54 -14.41
N GLY A 81 2.50 -6.84 -14.22
CA GLY A 81 3.59 -7.71 -13.76
C GLY A 81 4.07 -7.32 -12.35
N LEU A 82 3.14 -7.05 -11.43
CA LEU A 82 3.47 -6.56 -10.09
C LEU A 82 4.26 -7.58 -9.27
N ASN A 83 5.28 -7.12 -8.55
CA ASN A 83 5.90 -7.88 -7.47
C ASN A 83 5.03 -7.77 -6.21
N LEU A 84 3.86 -8.40 -6.23
CA LEU A 84 2.85 -8.29 -5.20
C LEU A 84 3.24 -9.06 -3.94
N LYS A 85 3.15 -8.37 -2.79
CA LYS A 85 3.29 -8.93 -1.45
C LYS A 85 1.99 -8.71 -0.69
N ILE A 86 1.25 -9.79 -0.42
CA ILE A 86 -0.03 -9.74 0.29
C ILE A 86 0.21 -10.01 1.76
N TYR A 87 -0.28 -9.12 2.61
CA TYR A 87 -0.25 -9.25 4.06
C TYR A 87 -1.66 -9.44 4.58
N LEU A 88 -1.91 -10.60 5.15
CA LEU A 88 -3.19 -11.01 5.72
C LEU A 88 -3.17 -10.86 7.25
N PRO A 89 -4.32 -10.66 7.90
CA PRO A 89 -4.43 -10.86 9.35
C PRO A 89 -3.97 -12.26 9.76
N LEU A 90 -3.43 -12.41 10.97
CA LEU A 90 -2.99 -13.70 11.49
C LEU A 90 -4.15 -14.70 11.66
N ARG A 91 -5.37 -14.19 11.93
CA ARG A 91 -6.60 -14.97 11.89
C ARG A 91 -7.38 -14.67 10.61
N PRO A 92 -7.80 -15.68 9.84
CA PRO A 92 -8.68 -15.47 8.70
C PRO A 92 -10.05 -14.98 9.16
N ARG A 93 -10.76 -14.27 8.29
CA ARG A 93 -12.08 -13.71 8.56
C ARG A 93 -13.05 -14.69 9.18
N ALA A 94 -13.16 -15.90 8.63
CA ALA A 94 -14.08 -16.92 9.11
C ALA A 94 -13.80 -17.30 10.58
N HIS A 95 -12.53 -17.45 10.95
CA HIS A 95 -12.15 -17.75 12.34
C HIS A 95 -12.54 -16.59 13.27
N ARG A 96 -12.17 -15.38 12.88
CA ARG A 96 -12.48 -14.18 13.67
C ARG A 96 -13.98 -14.01 13.88
N GLU A 97 -14.79 -14.11 12.82
CA GLU A 97 -16.24 -13.96 12.90
C GLU A 97 -16.92 -15.07 13.74
N ALA A 98 -16.40 -16.28 13.70
CA ALA A 98 -16.91 -17.37 14.52
C ALA A 98 -16.71 -17.12 16.03
N VAL A 99 -15.62 -16.45 16.42
CA VAL A 99 -15.28 -16.20 17.83
C VAL A 99 -15.83 -14.87 18.33
N GLU A 100 -15.77 -13.81 17.52
CA GLU A 100 -16.03 -12.43 17.95
C GLU A 100 -17.26 -11.80 17.28
N GLY A 101 -17.88 -12.52 16.35
CA GLY A 101 -19.03 -12.02 15.60
C GLY A 101 -18.65 -11.12 14.42
N PRO A 102 -19.64 -10.47 13.80
CA PRO A 102 -19.46 -9.64 12.61
C PRO A 102 -18.57 -8.43 12.87
N THR A 103 -18.19 -7.75 11.79
CA THR A 103 -17.44 -6.48 11.86
C THR A 103 -18.14 -5.48 12.78
N PRO A 104 -17.45 -4.95 13.80
CA PRO A 104 -18.04 -3.96 14.70
C PRO A 104 -18.32 -2.64 13.97
N ALA A 105 -19.38 -1.94 14.36
CA ALA A 105 -19.69 -0.62 13.87
C ALA A 105 -18.61 0.40 14.28
N LEU A 106 -18.52 1.53 13.57
CA LEU A 106 -17.49 2.55 13.81
C LEU A 106 -17.54 3.13 15.24
N ASN A 107 -18.73 3.20 15.84
CA ASN A 107 -18.95 3.67 17.21
C ASN A 107 -18.89 2.55 18.27
N ASP A 108 -18.64 1.31 17.87
CA ASP A 108 -18.48 0.19 18.79
C ASP A 108 -17.09 0.27 19.46
N PRO A 109 -16.98 0.15 20.79
CA PRO A 109 -15.68 0.14 21.49
C PRO A 109 -14.70 -0.92 20.97
N ARG A 110 -15.19 -2.02 20.38
CA ARG A 110 -14.37 -3.10 19.80
C ARG A 110 -13.77 -2.74 18.45
N HIS A 111 -14.22 -1.64 17.81
CA HIS A 111 -13.77 -1.28 16.45
C HIS A 111 -12.26 -0.99 16.39
N ALA A 112 -11.69 -0.38 17.43
CA ALA A 112 -10.26 -0.12 17.47
C ALA A 112 -9.43 -1.40 17.50
N ALA A 113 -9.82 -2.39 18.31
CA ALA A 113 -9.16 -3.70 18.34
C ALA A 113 -9.31 -4.46 17.03
N PHE A 114 -10.49 -4.41 16.41
CA PHE A 114 -10.73 -4.95 15.08
C PHE A 114 -9.76 -4.35 14.04
N THR A 115 -9.66 -3.03 13.99
CA THR A 115 -8.76 -2.32 13.06
C THR A 115 -7.30 -2.69 13.32
N ALA A 116 -6.90 -2.76 14.59
CA ALA A 116 -5.54 -3.17 14.97
C ALA A 116 -5.21 -4.58 14.45
N GLU A 117 -6.14 -5.53 14.58
CA GLU A 117 -5.94 -6.91 14.13
C GLU A 117 -5.92 -7.04 12.60
N VAL A 118 -6.90 -6.44 11.90
CA VAL A 118 -7.08 -6.72 10.47
C VAL A 118 -6.29 -5.79 9.55
N LYS A 119 -5.77 -4.67 10.07
CA LYS A 119 -5.11 -3.66 9.26
C LYS A 119 -3.75 -3.23 9.81
N LEU A 120 -3.68 -2.84 11.09
CA LEU A 120 -2.45 -2.24 11.63
C LEU A 120 -1.36 -3.27 11.87
N GLU A 121 -1.69 -4.46 12.37
CA GLU A 121 -0.71 -5.54 12.56
C GLU A 121 -0.13 -6.00 11.21
N PRO A 122 -0.92 -6.35 10.18
CA PRO A 122 -0.37 -6.72 8.88
C PRO A 122 0.51 -5.63 8.27
N PHE A 123 0.14 -4.36 8.42
CA PHE A 123 0.93 -3.25 7.94
C PHE A 123 2.26 -3.10 8.69
N ALA A 124 2.22 -3.17 10.02
CA ALA A 124 3.45 -3.13 10.83
C ALA A 124 4.41 -4.28 10.49
N ARG A 125 3.87 -5.47 10.22
CA ARG A 125 4.65 -6.63 9.77
C ARG A 125 5.27 -6.39 8.40
N ALA A 126 4.50 -5.85 7.45
CA ALA A 126 5.00 -5.47 6.13
C ALA A 126 6.17 -4.49 6.23
N LEU A 127 6.06 -3.45 7.07
CA LEU A 127 7.12 -2.47 7.27
C LEU A 127 8.39 -3.09 7.90
N ARG A 128 8.22 -4.00 8.87
CA ARG A 128 9.38 -4.70 9.47
C ARG A 128 10.10 -5.58 8.47
N GLU A 129 9.36 -6.30 7.64
CA GLU A 129 9.94 -7.25 6.68
C GLU A 129 10.56 -6.56 5.47
N THR A 130 9.97 -5.48 5.00
CA THR A 130 10.46 -4.73 3.84
C THR A 130 11.46 -3.63 4.19
N ALA A 131 11.45 -3.16 5.44
CA ALA A 131 12.32 -2.09 5.96
C ALA A 131 12.51 -0.93 4.95
N PRO A 132 11.43 -0.29 4.47
CA PRO A 132 11.51 0.67 3.39
C PRO A 132 12.14 1.98 3.85
N GLU A 133 12.97 2.57 3.01
CA GLU A 133 13.48 3.93 3.14
C GLU A 133 12.69 4.91 2.28
N VAL A 134 12.01 4.40 1.24
CA VAL A 134 11.11 5.17 0.37
C VAL A 134 9.77 4.44 0.28
N TRP A 135 8.69 5.18 0.47
CA TRP A 135 7.35 4.65 0.41
C TRP A 135 6.48 5.48 -0.55
N PHE A 136 6.01 4.80 -1.60
CA PHE A 136 5.04 5.37 -2.53
C PHE A 136 3.61 5.05 -2.11
N THR A 137 2.77 6.07 -2.12
CA THR A 137 1.35 5.95 -1.79
C THR A 137 0.52 6.84 -2.70
N ALA A 138 -0.72 6.44 -2.96
CA ALA A 138 -1.66 7.22 -3.79
C ALA A 138 -2.45 8.28 -2.99
N LEU A 139 -1.92 8.74 -1.86
CA LEU A 139 -2.52 9.87 -1.12
C LEU A 139 -2.51 11.13 -1.99
N ARG A 140 -3.66 11.77 -2.08
CA ARG A 140 -3.83 13.04 -2.80
C ARG A 140 -3.87 14.20 -1.80
N ALA A 141 -3.51 15.39 -2.25
CA ALA A 141 -3.58 16.61 -1.42
C ALA A 141 -5.00 16.88 -0.88
N THR A 142 -6.03 16.36 -1.56
CA THR A 142 -7.45 16.47 -1.16
C THR A 142 -7.88 15.40 -0.14
N ASP A 143 -7.02 14.45 0.20
CA ASP A 143 -7.32 13.37 1.15
C ASP A 143 -6.89 13.70 2.58
N THR A 144 -6.36 14.91 2.81
CA THR A 144 -5.86 15.43 4.11
C THR A 144 -6.83 16.43 4.71
#